data_35b943e6ce706f365d73db2b189e01d0
#
_entry.id   35b943e6ce706f365d73db2b189e01d0
#
_cell.length_a   1.000
_cell.length_b   1.000
_cell.length_c   1.000
_cell.angle_alpha   90.00
_cell.angle_beta   90.00
_cell.angle_gamma   90.00
#
_symmetry.space_group_name_H-M   'P 1'
#
loop_
_entity.id
_entity.type
_entity.pdbx_description
1 polymer ?
#
loop_
_entity_poly.entity_id
_entity_poly.type
_entity_poly.pdbx_seq_one_letter_code
_entity_poly.pdbx_strand_id
1 'polypeptide(L)'
;MKDRINGRINQKLIRIIAILIIVAVMLLPRQTVYADSNFTSYYSQHTFAGDEGFDSGEANCVCQSTSGYIWIGTDNGIYRYDGSEFTLFPLDSNEDGTKYSINCIYHTSDDKLYVGTDNYGLYVYDNGSFHRVSETYNLGVSTINAMYEDEENQLWLASSSGIYRLTSDGVQIVDDEGISGYNIGNISGYKGTIYAIANNDVLIRVEDGDEVTVTSKANYGIDDINSLYVDSDGTRYYGSAGYSILMVTNRGKVSVINTGSLHGINKIYNDGDKIWILADDGVGYITSEKKIVNVESLRFNESMSDMIKDFEGNYWFTSYRKGLLFLEQSKFQNVTMKYGIDSSIVNCVTSYNGNIFIGTDEGLYVVDSKGRLVSGSDNELVSKLYGISIRDLYVDSGDKLWIATYKIYGVIRVDRNWQYKSFSRGESSLASNSVNCITEISPGSVAVGTEYGISIIASDEVVKNITRMDGLDNPDIVSLYSSEDGEIYAGSNGAGMYIINRDYKVSGMTLDGNQKMSVVTTMVRGSSGLWIGTDNGLYYKEGAVRQITTVDNTNSIYDMVLDSAGYLWIFGSKGLYRYYEKDILSSASVSYTHLRAHETRSNL
;
A
#
# COMPACT_ATOMS: atom_id res chain seq x y z
N MET A 1 34.22 17.40 64.27
CA MET A 1 33.88 15.98 64.05
C MET A 1 32.41 15.79 63.66
N LYS A 2 31.47 16.58 64.22
CA LYS A 2 30.01 16.54 63.86
C LYS A 2 29.74 16.94 62.39
N ASP A 3 30.42 17.95 61.85
CA ASP A 3 30.18 18.43 60.47
C ASP A 3 30.63 17.46 59.37
N ARG A 4 31.67 16.65 59.63
CA ARG A 4 32.11 15.59 58.66
C ARG A 4 31.18 14.38 58.64
N ILE A 5 30.41 14.12 59.71
CA ILE A 5 29.45 13.02 59.78
C ILE A 5 28.17 13.41 59.07
N ASN A 6 27.69 14.65 59.26
CA ASN A 6 26.50 15.17 58.57
C ASN A 6 26.69 15.25 57.04
N GLY A 7 27.88 15.64 56.53
CA GLY A 7 28.17 15.68 55.12
C GLY A 7 28.19 14.29 54.46
N ARG A 8 28.67 13.25 55.15
CA ARG A 8 28.67 11.86 54.65
C ARG A 8 27.29 11.21 54.67
N ILE A 9 26.43 11.56 55.63
CA ILE A 9 25.06 11.08 55.69
C ILE A 9 24.25 11.71 54.57
N ASN A 10 24.41 13.00 54.30
CA ASN A 10 23.71 13.68 53.19
C ASN A 10 24.11 13.13 51.82
N GLN A 11 25.40 12.83 51.59
CA GLN A 11 25.84 12.23 50.31
C GLN A 11 25.32 10.81 50.10
N LYS A 12 25.21 10.00 51.16
CA LYS A 12 24.58 8.67 51.07
C LYS A 12 23.08 8.76 50.79
N LEU A 13 22.40 9.69 51.45
CA LEU A 13 20.97 9.90 51.25
C LEU A 13 20.68 10.38 49.83
N ILE A 14 21.45 11.32 49.31
CA ILE A 14 21.34 11.79 47.90
C ILE A 14 21.57 10.65 46.89
N ARG A 15 22.58 9.78 47.16
CA ARG A 15 22.79 8.59 46.29
C ARG A 15 21.67 7.59 46.36
N ILE A 16 21.07 7.34 47.50
CA ILE A 16 19.92 6.45 47.69
C ILE A 16 18.69 7.03 46.97
N ILE A 17 18.42 8.33 47.11
CA ILE A 17 17.34 9.01 46.40
C ILE A 17 17.56 8.97 44.88
N ALA A 18 18.78 9.21 44.40
CA ALA A 18 19.10 9.12 42.99
C ALA A 18 18.88 7.69 42.45
N ILE A 19 19.29 6.66 43.19
CA ILE A 19 19.07 5.25 42.83
C ILE A 19 17.57 4.92 42.81
N LEU A 20 16.79 5.39 43.79
CA LEU A 20 15.35 5.21 43.85
C LEU A 20 14.62 5.90 42.69
N ILE A 21 15.07 7.09 42.27
CA ILE A 21 14.55 7.80 41.11
C ILE A 21 14.87 7.01 39.82
N ILE A 22 16.11 6.52 39.66
CA ILE A 22 16.50 5.70 38.51
C ILE A 22 15.68 4.40 38.45
N VAL A 23 15.48 3.73 39.59
CA VAL A 23 14.64 2.52 39.66
C VAL A 23 13.16 2.85 39.39
N ALA A 24 12.63 3.97 39.88
CA ALA A 24 11.28 4.42 39.59
C ALA A 24 11.09 4.74 38.11
N VAL A 25 12.08 5.36 37.45
CA VAL A 25 12.08 5.62 36.00
C VAL A 25 12.17 4.31 35.20
N MET A 26 12.91 3.31 35.68
CA MET A 26 12.97 1.99 35.05
C MET A 26 11.69 1.15 35.24
N LEU A 27 10.90 1.45 36.28
CA LEU A 27 9.64 0.77 36.58
C LEU A 27 8.42 1.46 35.97
N LEU A 28 8.59 2.62 35.33
CA LEU A 28 7.54 3.20 34.51
C LEU A 28 7.22 2.22 33.37
N PRO A 29 5.94 1.86 33.17
CA PRO A 29 5.58 1.01 32.05
C PRO A 29 6.04 1.70 30.77
N ARG A 30 7.05 1.14 30.11
CA ARG A 30 7.41 1.53 28.74
C ARG A 30 6.20 1.18 27.90
N GLN A 31 5.50 2.16 27.39
CA GLN A 31 4.53 1.92 26.35
C GLN A 31 5.31 1.35 25.16
N THR A 32 5.08 0.08 24.86
CA THR A 32 5.62 -0.55 23.68
C THR A 32 4.87 0.04 22.48
N VAL A 33 5.59 0.77 21.64
CA VAL A 33 5.08 1.18 20.34
C VAL A 33 5.15 -0.04 19.42
N TYR A 34 4.06 -0.33 18.75
CA TYR A 34 3.98 -1.42 17.77
C TYR A 34 4.16 -0.83 16.37
N ALA A 35 4.85 -1.53 15.50
CA ALA A 35 4.93 -1.19 14.09
C ALA A 35 3.89 -2.01 13.31
N ASP A 36 3.14 -1.35 12.41
CA ASP A 36 2.31 -2.02 11.41
C ASP A 36 3.02 -1.95 10.06
N SER A 37 3.87 -2.94 9.83
CA SER A 37 4.56 -3.12 8.55
C SER A 37 3.63 -3.69 7.45
N ASN A 38 2.42 -4.13 7.82
CA ASN A 38 1.50 -4.82 6.93
C ASN A 38 0.34 -3.92 6.43
N PHE A 39 0.13 -2.74 7.03
CA PHE A 39 -0.98 -1.86 6.66
C PHE A 39 -1.04 -1.61 5.15
N THR A 40 0.08 -1.22 4.56
CA THR A 40 0.16 -0.88 3.14
C THR A 40 0.07 -2.08 2.19
N SER A 41 0.16 -3.32 2.71
CA SER A 41 0.02 -4.52 1.87
C SER A 41 -1.38 -4.68 1.26
N TYR A 42 -2.36 -3.93 1.77
CA TYR A 42 -3.73 -3.91 1.28
C TYR A 42 -4.02 -2.73 0.34
N TYR A 43 -3.01 -1.87 0.08
CA TYR A 43 -3.16 -0.65 -0.69
C TYR A 43 -2.08 -0.53 -1.77
N SER A 44 -2.47 -0.06 -2.94
CA SER A 44 -1.57 0.46 -3.95
C SER A 44 -1.22 1.91 -3.60
N GLN A 45 0.05 2.31 -3.69
CA GLN A 45 0.51 3.64 -3.28
C GLN A 45 0.89 4.49 -4.49
N HIS A 46 0.29 5.67 -4.61
CA HIS A 46 0.61 6.69 -5.61
C HIS A 46 1.07 7.97 -4.93
N THR A 47 2.13 8.57 -5.43
CA THR A 47 2.58 9.89 -5.00
C THR A 47 2.42 10.88 -6.14
N PHE A 48 1.81 12.03 -5.86
CA PHE A 48 1.67 13.12 -6.80
C PHE A 48 2.50 14.31 -6.31
N ALA A 49 3.50 14.70 -7.08
CA ALA A 49 4.37 15.83 -6.78
C ALA A 49 5.03 16.32 -8.09
N GLY A 50 4.53 17.42 -8.65
CA GLY A 50 5.08 18.04 -9.85
C GLY A 50 4.86 17.26 -11.17
N ASP A 51 4.27 16.08 -11.11
CA ASP A 51 3.92 15.22 -12.24
C ASP A 51 2.41 14.92 -12.25
N GLU A 52 1.87 14.45 -13.38
CA GLU A 52 0.46 14.01 -13.51
C GLU A 52 -0.58 15.12 -13.27
N GLY A 53 -0.21 16.39 -13.52
CA GLY A 53 -1.13 17.55 -13.40
C GLY A 53 -1.26 18.13 -11.99
N PHE A 54 -0.58 17.59 -10.99
CA PHE A 54 -0.45 18.17 -9.66
C PHE A 54 0.90 18.89 -9.53
N ASP A 55 0.95 20.17 -9.94
CA ASP A 55 2.19 20.95 -10.01
C ASP A 55 2.68 21.51 -8.66
N SER A 56 2.17 21.00 -7.54
CA SER A 56 2.60 21.43 -6.21
C SER A 56 3.42 20.34 -5.52
N GLY A 57 4.60 20.73 -5.01
CA GLY A 57 5.40 19.88 -4.11
C GLY A 57 4.92 19.88 -2.66
N GLU A 58 3.91 20.70 -2.34
CA GLU A 58 3.38 20.94 -1.00
C GLU A 58 1.86 20.81 -1.03
N ALA A 59 1.28 20.15 -0.03
CA ALA A 59 -0.15 20.03 0.17
C ALA A 59 -0.47 20.19 1.67
N ASN A 60 -1.38 21.11 1.99
CA ASN A 60 -1.66 21.52 3.36
C ASN A 60 -2.89 20.80 3.94
N CYS A 61 -3.93 20.64 3.13
CA CYS A 61 -5.19 20.05 3.55
C CYS A 61 -5.89 19.32 2.40
N VAL A 62 -6.79 18.41 2.73
CA VAL A 62 -7.57 17.62 1.79
C VAL A 62 -9.00 17.41 2.28
N CYS A 63 -9.97 17.43 1.36
CA CYS A 63 -11.37 17.21 1.65
C CYS A 63 -12.07 16.51 0.47
N GLN A 64 -13.09 15.69 0.73
CA GLN A 64 -13.96 15.13 -0.29
C GLN A 64 -15.33 15.80 -0.25
N SER A 65 -15.83 16.25 -1.41
CA SER A 65 -17.21 16.76 -1.55
C SER A 65 -18.21 15.62 -1.73
N THR A 66 -19.51 15.87 -1.51
CA THR A 66 -20.58 14.88 -1.74
C THR A 66 -20.67 14.44 -3.20
N SER A 67 -20.22 15.27 -4.14
CA SER A 67 -20.09 14.92 -5.55
C SER A 67 -18.93 13.95 -5.85
N GLY A 68 -18.14 13.57 -4.84
CA GLY A 68 -17.02 12.62 -4.94
C GLY A 68 -15.67 13.23 -5.31
N TYR A 69 -15.62 14.51 -5.70
CA TYR A 69 -14.35 15.19 -5.99
C TYR A 69 -13.47 15.30 -4.75
N ILE A 70 -12.17 15.12 -4.95
CA ILE A 70 -11.14 15.39 -3.93
C ILE A 70 -10.59 16.80 -4.14
N TRP A 71 -10.64 17.61 -3.10
CA TRP A 71 -10.13 18.98 -3.09
C TRP A 71 -8.87 19.05 -2.23
N ILE A 72 -7.81 19.64 -2.77
CA ILE A 72 -6.49 19.72 -2.14
C ILE A 72 -6.06 21.18 -2.05
N GLY A 73 -5.82 21.66 -0.85
CA GLY A 73 -5.26 22.97 -0.58
C GLY A 73 -3.75 22.94 -0.55
N THR A 74 -3.14 23.89 -1.24
CA THR A 74 -1.68 24.03 -1.36
C THR A 74 -1.25 25.47 -1.10
N ASP A 75 0.05 25.76 -1.07
CA ASP A 75 0.57 27.12 -0.99
C ASP A 75 0.37 27.92 -2.29
N ASN A 76 -0.02 27.26 -3.36
CA ASN A 76 -0.20 27.86 -4.68
C ASN A 76 -1.66 27.93 -5.16
N GLY A 77 -2.62 27.52 -4.31
CA GLY A 77 -4.04 27.50 -4.63
C GLY A 77 -4.73 26.19 -4.28
N ILE A 78 -5.92 25.99 -4.81
CA ILE A 78 -6.75 24.82 -4.57
C ILE A 78 -6.86 23.96 -5.83
N TYR A 79 -6.58 22.67 -5.71
CA TYR A 79 -6.74 21.68 -6.77
C TYR A 79 -8.00 20.85 -6.53
N ARG A 80 -8.64 20.45 -7.63
CA ARG A 80 -9.69 19.44 -7.63
C ARG A 80 -9.23 18.23 -8.44
N TYR A 81 -9.38 17.04 -7.87
CA TYR A 81 -9.18 15.78 -8.56
C TYR A 81 -10.53 15.13 -8.86
N ASP A 82 -10.73 14.68 -10.10
CA ASP A 82 -12.00 14.11 -10.60
C ASP A 82 -11.96 12.59 -10.77
N GLY A 83 -10.88 11.94 -10.31
CA GLY A 83 -10.62 10.51 -10.52
C GLY A 83 -9.64 10.24 -11.67
N SER A 84 -9.31 11.23 -12.50
CA SER A 84 -8.39 11.09 -13.62
C SER A 84 -7.34 12.20 -13.70
N GLU A 85 -7.71 13.45 -13.43
CA GLU A 85 -6.80 14.58 -13.56
C GLU A 85 -7.00 15.62 -12.45
N PHE A 86 -5.94 16.40 -12.21
CA PHE A 86 -5.98 17.53 -11.29
C PHE A 86 -6.25 18.84 -12.07
N THR A 87 -7.18 19.62 -11.57
CA THR A 87 -7.49 20.95 -12.11
C THR A 87 -7.25 21.98 -11.02
N LEU A 88 -6.40 22.99 -11.31
CA LEU A 88 -6.22 24.16 -10.43
C LEU A 88 -7.41 25.10 -10.59
N PHE A 89 -8.06 25.46 -9.48
CA PHE A 89 -9.18 26.40 -9.46
C PHE A 89 -8.71 27.77 -8.96
N PRO A 90 -9.01 28.85 -9.69
CA PRO A 90 -8.77 30.21 -9.22
C PRO A 90 -9.77 30.55 -8.09
N LEU A 91 -9.31 31.23 -7.04
CA LEU A 91 -10.19 31.75 -5.98
C LEU A 91 -10.83 33.08 -6.37
N ASP A 92 -10.10 33.93 -7.12
CA ASP A 92 -10.60 35.21 -7.65
C ASP A 92 -10.35 35.28 -9.15
N SER A 93 -11.15 36.12 -9.82
CA SER A 93 -11.00 36.43 -11.26
C SER A 93 -9.82 37.34 -11.57
N ASN A 94 -8.94 37.60 -10.63
CA ASN A 94 -7.83 38.53 -10.81
C ASN A 94 -6.74 37.94 -11.69
N GLU A 95 -6.44 38.59 -12.81
CA GLU A 95 -5.41 38.19 -13.78
C GLU A 95 -3.96 38.50 -13.32
N ASP A 96 -3.76 38.95 -12.07
CA ASP A 96 -2.46 39.42 -11.57
C ASP A 96 -1.49 38.28 -11.15
N GLY A 97 -1.90 37.02 -11.23
CA GLY A 97 -1.07 35.86 -10.86
C GLY A 97 -0.87 35.69 -9.35
N THR A 98 -1.73 36.28 -8.52
CA THR A 98 -1.70 36.10 -7.06
C THR A 98 -1.85 34.64 -6.69
N LYS A 99 -0.94 34.14 -5.86
CA LYS A 99 -0.98 32.82 -5.29
C LYS A 99 -1.65 32.86 -3.92
N TYR A 100 -2.58 31.94 -3.69
CA TYR A 100 -3.31 31.83 -2.45
C TYR A 100 -2.82 30.59 -1.69
N SER A 101 -2.22 30.79 -0.51
CA SER A 101 -1.93 29.68 0.40
C SER A 101 -3.22 29.25 1.10
N ILE A 102 -3.57 27.99 0.96
CA ILE A 102 -4.78 27.38 1.54
C ILE A 102 -4.40 26.70 2.84
N ASN A 103 -4.99 27.13 3.95
CA ASN A 103 -4.75 26.55 5.27
C ASN A 103 -5.70 25.40 5.58
N CYS A 104 -6.97 25.54 5.18
CA CYS A 104 -7.99 24.53 5.48
C CYS A 104 -9.11 24.52 4.43
N ILE A 105 -9.72 23.35 4.26
CA ILE A 105 -10.91 23.15 3.44
C ILE A 105 -11.94 22.43 4.31
N TYR A 106 -13.20 22.84 4.20
CA TYR A 106 -14.29 22.20 4.92
C TYR A 106 -15.52 22.06 4.02
N HIS A 107 -16.07 20.86 3.99
CA HIS A 107 -17.31 20.56 3.30
C HIS A 107 -18.44 20.43 4.33
N THR A 108 -19.43 21.30 4.24
CA THR A 108 -20.54 21.36 5.20
C THR A 108 -21.66 20.37 4.87
N SER A 109 -22.48 20.08 5.86
CA SER A 109 -23.63 19.17 5.73
C SER A 109 -24.68 19.66 4.72
N ASP A 110 -24.77 20.98 4.44
CA ASP A 110 -25.61 21.60 3.42
C ASP A 110 -24.97 21.68 2.01
N ASP A 111 -23.91 20.86 1.79
CA ASP A 111 -23.20 20.70 0.50
C ASP A 111 -22.46 21.95 0.01
N LYS A 112 -21.95 22.78 0.92
CA LYS A 112 -21.08 23.88 0.58
C LYS A 112 -19.62 23.56 0.88
N LEU A 113 -18.73 23.97 0.00
CA LEU A 113 -17.28 23.85 0.19
C LEU A 113 -16.70 25.19 0.59
N TYR A 114 -16.15 25.27 1.81
CA TYR A 114 -15.46 26.45 2.30
C TYR A 114 -13.96 26.26 2.27
N VAL A 115 -13.24 27.36 1.94
CA VAL A 115 -11.78 27.39 1.83
C VAL A 115 -11.25 28.55 2.67
N GLY A 116 -10.46 28.21 3.67
CA GLY A 116 -9.74 29.15 4.52
C GLY A 116 -8.33 29.40 3.99
N THR A 117 -7.97 30.66 3.83
CA THR A 117 -6.68 31.09 3.27
C THR A 117 -5.79 31.74 4.31
N ASP A 118 -4.51 31.80 4.04
CA ASP A 118 -3.58 32.68 4.71
C ASP A 118 -3.65 34.07 4.04
N ASN A 119 -4.03 35.10 4.77
CA ASN A 119 -4.12 36.51 4.37
C ASN A 119 -5.28 36.97 3.47
N TYR A 120 -6.11 36.06 2.91
CA TYR A 120 -7.21 36.46 2.01
C TYR A 120 -8.61 36.13 2.54
N GLY A 121 -8.70 35.51 3.75
CA GLY A 121 -9.94 35.22 4.44
C GLY A 121 -10.61 33.93 3.97
N LEU A 122 -11.95 33.93 3.97
CA LEU A 122 -12.79 32.77 3.70
C LEU A 122 -13.43 32.87 2.32
N TYR A 123 -13.39 31.78 1.58
CA TYR A 123 -14.08 31.58 0.30
C TYR A 123 -15.09 30.44 0.39
N VAL A 124 -16.12 30.51 -0.45
CA VAL A 124 -17.11 29.44 -0.64
C VAL A 124 -17.21 29.08 -2.11
N TYR A 125 -17.28 27.80 -2.42
CA TYR A 125 -17.52 27.30 -3.77
C TYR A 125 -19.02 27.22 -4.03
N ASP A 126 -19.49 27.92 -5.03
CA ASP A 126 -20.86 27.93 -5.48
C ASP A 126 -20.94 28.09 -7.00
N ASN A 127 -21.87 27.34 -7.63
CA ASN A 127 -22.14 27.41 -9.07
C ASN A 127 -20.88 27.33 -9.97
N GLY A 128 -19.88 26.54 -9.59
CA GLY A 128 -18.69 26.28 -10.40
C GLY A 128 -17.52 27.26 -10.17
N SER A 129 -17.63 28.21 -9.23
CA SER A 129 -16.61 29.21 -8.92
C SER A 129 -16.51 29.50 -7.42
N PHE A 130 -15.37 30.02 -7.00
CA PHE A 130 -15.18 30.49 -5.62
C PHE A 130 -15.61 31.95 -5.48
N HIS A 131 -16.23 32.26 -4.35
CA HIS A 131 -16.64 33.60 -3.97
C HIS A 131 -16.15 33.93 -2.57
N ARG A 132 -15.67 35.14 -2.35
CA ARG A 132 -15.14 35.56 -1.06
C ARG A 132 -16.28 35.89 -0.09
N VAL A 133 -16.33 35.15 1.03
CA VAL A 133 -17.38 35.30 2.05
C VAL A 133 -17.30 36.63 2.76
N SER A 134 -16.10 37.19 2.96
CA SER A 134 -15.88 38.47 3.63
C SER A 134 -16.54 39.65 2.92
N GLU A 135 -16.75 39.61 1.60
CA GLU A 135 -17.45 40.65 0.84
C GLU A 135 -18.95 40.63 1.13
N THR A 136 -19.51 39.47 1.40
CA THR A 136 -20.96 39.33 1.68
C THR A 136 -21.29 39.64 3.13
N TYR A 137 -20.42 39.28 4.09
CA TYR A 137 -20.71 39.32 5.52
C TYR A 137 -19.79 40.23 6.34
N ASN A 138 -18.93 41.01 5.70
CA ASN A 138 -17.96 41.93 6.35
C ASN A 138 -17.06 41.21 7.39
N LEU A 139 -16.61 40.00 7.05
CA LEU A 139 -15.69 39.21 7.88
C LEU A 139 -14.32 39.90 7.90
N GLY A 140 -14.02 40.62 8.98
CA GLY A 140 -12.83 41.48 9.12
C GLY A 140 -11.50 40.74 9.33
N VAL A 141 -11.45 39.41 9.06
CA VAL A 141 -10.26 38.56 9.26
C VAL A 141 -9.62 38.19 7.93
N SER A 142 -8.29 38.16 7.92
CA SER A 142 -7.50 37.78 6.77
C SER A 142 -7.07 36.30 6.75
N THR A 143 -6.82 35.72 7.89
CA THR A 143 -6.31 34.34 8.00
C THR A 143 -7.31 33.44 8.70
N ILE A 144 -7.72 32.36 8.02
CA ILE A 144 -8.55 31.28 8.58
C ILE A 144 -7.68 30.04 8.69
N ASN A 145 -7.50 29.52 9.91
CA ASN A 145 -6.62 28.39 10.22
C ASN A 145 -7.33 27.03 10.22
N ALA A 146 -8.57 27.00 10.74
CA ALA A 146 -9.36 25.78 10.82
C ALA A 146 -10.86 26.09 10.84
N MET A 147 -11.67 25.10 10.53
CA MET A 147 -13.14 25.18 10.51
C MET A 147 -13.76 23.96 11.17
N TYR A 148 -14.95 24.15 11.75
CA TYR A 148 -15.75 23.09 12.34
C TYR A 148 -17.24 23.43 12.21
N GLU A 149 -18.06 22.48 11.78
CA GLU A 149 -19.51 22.61 11.73
C GLU A 149 -20.13 21.90 12.95
N ASP A 150 -20.98 22.61 13.69
CA ASP A 150 -21.66 22.06 14.86
C ASP A 150 -22.96 21.31 14.48
N GLU A 151 -23.62 20.74 15.48
CA GLU A 151 -24.85 19.97 15.30
C GLU A 151 -26.07 20.85 14.90
N GLU A 152 -25.93 22.18 14.97
CA GLU A 152 -26.92 23.16 14.49
C GLU A 152 -26.62 23.67 13.07
N ASN A 153 -25.66 23.05 12.39
CA ASN A 153 -25.14 23.43 11.06
C ASN A 153 -24.55 24.86 11.01
N GLN A 154 -23.96 25.32 12.13
CA GLN A 154 -23.26 26.58 12.18
C GLN A 154 -21.76 26.32 11.96
N LEU A 155 -21.16 27.09 11.06
CA LEU A 155 -19.73 26.95 10.75
C LEU A 155 -18.90 27.84 11.68
N TRP A 156 -18.09 27.22 12.52
CA TRP A 156 -17.13 27.87 13.41
C TRP A 156 -15.78 28.02 12.73
N LEU A 157 -15.19 29.20 12.86
CA LEU A 157 -13.94 29.60 12.19
C LEU A 157 -12.88 29.90 13.24
N ALA A 158 -11.77 29.22 13.18
CA ALA A 158 -10.54 29.56 13.90
C ALA A 158 -9.71 30.52 13.05
N SER A 159 -9.43 31.71 13.57
CA SER A 159 -8.73 32.75 12.82
C SER A 159 -7.52 33.32 13.56
N SER A 160 -6.71 34.08 12.86
CA SER A 160 -5.58 34.82 13.46
C SER A 160 -5.98 35.90 14.47
N SER A 161 -7.28 36.19 14.64
CA SER A 161 -7.78 37.27 15.50
C SER A 161 -8.95 36.86 16.38
N GLY A 162 -9.21 35.58 16.56
CA GLY A 162 -10.27 35.06 17.43
C GLY A 162 -11.11 33.96 16.80
N ILE A 163 -12.24 33.65 17.44
CA ILE A 163 -13.21 32.65 17.01
C ILE A 163 -14.42 33.38 16.40
N TYR A 164 -14.85 32.95 15.22
CA TYR A 164 -16.03 33.45 14.54
C TYR A 164 -17.02 32.32 14.28
N ARG A 165 -18.29 32.67 14.18
CA ARG A 165 -19.38 31.76 13.86
C ARG A 165 -20.15 32.30 12.66
N LEU A 166 -20.24 31.50 11.59
CA LEU A 166 -21.04 31.81 10.40
C LEU A 166 -22.40 31.14 10.54
N THR A 167 -23.45 31.94 10.53
CA THR A 167 -24.84 31.51 10.64
C THR A 167 -25.63 31.99 9.42
N SER A 168 -26.92 31.59 9.30
CA SER A 168 -27.82 32.12 8.28
C SER A 168 -27.96 33.65 8.32
N ASP A 169 -27.80 34.26 9.48
CA ASP A 169 -27.99 35.70 9.72
C ASP A 169 -26.71 36.52 9.55
N GLY A 170 -25.57 35.86 9.30
CA GLY A 170 -24.29 36.49 9.07
C GLY A 170 -23.16 35.95 9.96
N VAL A 171 -22.08 36.72 10.06
CA VAL A 171 -20.92 36.36 10.86
C VAL A 171 -21.02 36.99 12.24
N GLN A 172 -20.82 36.20 13.28
CA GLN A 172 -20.74 36.62 14.67
C GLN A 172 -19.34 36.33 15.20
N ILE A 173 -18.79 37.24 16.00
CA ILE A 173 -17.54 37.02 16.75
C ILE A 173 -17.90 36.51 18.14
N VAL A 174 -17.10 35.58 18.66
CA VAL A 174 -17.13 35.24 20.11
C VAL A 174 -16.38 36.35 20.82
N ASP A 175 -17.11 37.31 21.36
CA ASP A 175 -16.58 38.54 21.97
C ASP A 175 -16.32 38.32 23.47
N ASP A 176 -15.14 37.81 23.78
CA ASP A 176 -14.65 37.64 25.14
C ASP A 176 -13.26 38.27 25.28
N GLU A 177 -13.10 39.14 26.31
CA GLU A 177 -11.83 39.82 26.60
C GLU A 177 -10.69 38.81 26.85
N GLY A 178 -11.00 37.56 27.27
CA GLY A 178 -10.04 36.51 27.55
C GLY A 178 -9.42 35.88 26.33
N ILE A 179 -10.04 36.03 25.13
CA ILE A 179 -9.57 35.44 23.86
C ILE A 179 -9.40 36.45 22.74
N SER A 180 -9.73 37.70 22.99
CA SER A 180 -9.58 38.79 21.99
C SER A 180 -8.14 38.92 21.53
N GLY A 181 -7.93 38.85 20.20
CA GLY A 181 -6.62 38.96 19.57
C GLY A 181 -5.74 37.71 19.65
N TYR A 182 -6.27 36.60 20.13
CA TYR A 182 -5.55 35.32 20.06
C TYR A 182 -5.55 34.74 18.65
N ASN A 183 -4.40 34.21 18.24
CA ASN A 183 -4.32 33.38 17.04
C ASN A 183 -4.84 31.99 17.36
N ILE A 184 -6.04 31.67 16.85
CA ILE A 184 -6.68 30.38 17.05
C ILE A 184 -6.19 29.44 15.93
N GLY A 185 -5.43 28.42 16.32
CA GLY A 185 -4.82 27.47 15.36
C GLY A 185 -5.73 26.30 15.00
N ASN A 186 -6.58 25.86 15.93
CA ASN A 186 -7.45 24.70 15.75
C ASN A 186 -8.78 24.86 16.46
N ILE A 187 -9.84 24.23 15.92
CA ILE A 187 -11.20 24.27 16.48
C ILE A 187 -11.91 22.92 16.23
N SER A 188 -12.72 22.49 17.18
CA SER A 188 -13.58 21.31 17.09
C SER A 188 -14.68 21.40 18.14
N GLY A 189 -15.67 20.50 18.14
CA GLY A 189 -16.75 20.58 19.11
C GLY A 189 -17.42 19.25 19.45
N TYR A 190 -18.29 19.30 20.46
CA TYR A 190 -19.11 18.18 20.88
C TYR A 190 -20.34 18.69 21.65
N LYS A 191 -21.54 18.38 21.17
CA LYS A 191 -22.84 18.71 21.80
C LYS A 191 -22.97 20.17 22.20
N GLY A 192 -22.75 21.07 21.25
CA GLY A 192 -22.85 22.51 21.42
C GLY A 192 -21.68 23.15 22.18
N THR A 193 -20.76 22.37 22.73
CA THR A 193 -19.52 22.90 23.33
C THR A 193 -18.42 22.94 22.28
N ILE A 194 -17.79 24.10 22.10
CA ILE A 194 -16.68 24.30 21.18
C ILE A 194 -15.36 24.27 21.96
N TYR A 195 -14.37 23.62 21.38
CA TYR A 195 -13.00 23.56 21.90
C TYR A 195 -12.05 24.14 20.85
N ALA A 196 -11.08 24.93 21.30
CA ALA A 196 -10.10 25.54 20.43
C ALA A 196 -8.71 25.57 21.09
N ILE A 197 -7.68 25.80 20.25
CA ILE A 197 -6.30 26.01 20.69
C ILE A 197 -5.87 27.40 20.22
N ALA A 198 -5.35 28.20 21.14
CA ALA A 198 -4.81 29.51 20.84
C ALA A 198 -3.30 29.58 21.13
N ASN A 199 -2.56 30.22 20.24
CA ASN A 199 -1.12 30.48 20.37
C ASN A 199 -0.28 29.23 20.72
N ASN A 200 -0.74 28.02 20.37
CA ASN A 200 -0.15 26.72 20.68
C ASN A 200 0.01 26.43 22.20
N ASP A 201 -0.55 27.27 23.07
CA ASP A 201 -0.38 27.22 24.53
C ASP A 201 -1.68 27.13 25.29
N VAL A 202 -2.75 27.67 24.76
CA VAL A 202 -3.99 27.93 25.47
C VAL A 202 -5.11 27.04 24.93
N LEU A 203 -5.77 26.32 25.84
CA LEU A 203 -6.97 25.52 25.57
C LEU A 203 -8.18 26.37 25.88
N ILE A 204 -9.05 26.55 24.92
CA ILE A 204 -10.29 27.32 25.00
C ILE A 204 -11.47 26.36 24.97
N ARG A 205 -12.48 26.65 25.78
CA ARG A 205 -13.78 26.00 25.78
C ARG A 205 -14.85 27.08 25.74
N VAL A 206 -15.76 26.99 24.77
CA VAL A 206 -16.91 27.89 24.62
C VAL A 206 -18.18 27.09 24.85
N GLU A 207 -19.04 27.52 25.78
CA GLU A 207 -20.32 26.91 26.08
C GLU A 207 -21.46 27.90 25.88
N ASP A 208 -22.66 27.41 25.55
CA ASP A 208 -23.87 28.20 25.32
C ASP A 208 -23.66 29.40 24.37
N GLY A 209 -22.70 29.26 23.45
CA GLY A 209 -22.37 30.24 22.44
C GLY A 209 -21.36 31.31 22.83
N ASP A 210 -21.24 31.71 24.10
CA ASP A 210 -20.46 32.88 24.53
C ASP A 210 -19.72 32.71 25.87
N GLU A 211 -19.98 31.66 26.68
CA GLU A 211 -19.28 31.44 27.96
C GLU A 211 -17.90 30.81 27.69
N VAL A 212 -16.84 31.58 27.84
CA VAL A 212 -15.47 31.18 27.54
C VAL A 212 -14.69 30.77 28.78
N THR A 213 -14.10 29.59 28.74
CA THR A 213 -13.14 29.11 29.73
C THR A 213 -11.76 28.90 29.09
N VAL A 214 -10.74 29.47 29.71
CA VAL A 214 -9.34 29.43 29.23
C VAL A 214 -8.46 28.63 30.19
N THR A 215 -7.67 27.70 29.66
CA THR A 215 -6.75 26.85 30.44
C THR A 215 -5.38 26.77 29.76
N SER A 216 -4.29 27.04 30.47
CA SER A 216 -2.95 26.90 29.95
C SER A 216 -2.50 25.43 29.88
N LYS A 217 -1.76 25.04 28.85
CA LYS A 217 -1.10 23.73 28.73
C LYS A 217 -0.15 23.42 29.89
N ALA A 218 0.41 24.45 30.53
CA ALA A 218 1.28 24.31 31.70
C ALA A 218 0.64 23.51 32.83
N ASN A 219 -0.70 23.54 32.96
CA ASN A 219 -1.45 22.74 33.92
C ASN A 219 -1.35 21.23 33.66
N TYR A 220 -0.94 20.82 32.48
CA TYR A 220 -0.85 19.41 32.05
C TYR A 220 0.59 18.94 31.83
N GLY A 221 1.58 19.85 31.85
CA GLY A 221 3.01 19.53 31.69
C GLY A 221 3.37 18.95 30.34
N ILE A 222 2.74 19.45 29.26
CA ILE A 222 2.97 19.04 27.87
C ILE A 222 3.65 20.17 27.07
N ASP A 223 4.27 19.80 25.94
CA ASP A 223 4.83 20.74 24.98
C ASP A 223 3.74 21.58 24.29
N ASP A 224 4.15 22.50 23.40
CA ASP A 224 3.23 23.28 22.57
C ASP A 224 2.23 22.36 21.85
N ILE A 225 0.99 22.83 21.69
CA ILE A 225 -0.11 22.04 21.15
C ILE A 225 -0.38 22.47 19.71
N ASN A 226 -0.26 21.53 18.77
CA ASN A 226 -0.41 21.80 17.34
C ASN A 226 -1.77 21.34 16.79
N SER A 227 -2.41 20.35 17.38
CA SER A 227 -3.64 19.77 16.82
C SER A 227 -4.67 19.40 17.86
N LEU A 228 -5.93 19.43 17.46
CA LEU A 228 -7.09 19.09 18.29
C LEU A 228 -8.03 18.17 17.50
N TYR A 229 -8.48 17.11 18.16
CA TYR A 229 -9.58 16.28 17.71
C TYR A 229 -10.52 15.99 18.89
N VAL A 230 -11.83 16.09 18.66
CA VAL A 230 -12.87 15.74 19.65
C VAL A 230 -13.65 14.54 19.11
N ASP A 231 -13.66 13.44 19.88
CA ASP A 231 -14.32 12.20 19.50
C ASP A 231 -15.84 12.26 19.76
N SER A 232 -16.58 11.34 19.15
CA SER A 232 -18.02 11.19 19.26
C SER A 232 -18.53 10.96 20.69
N ASP A 233 -17.67 10.58 21.63
CA ASP A 233 -17.97 10.46 23.08
C ASP A 233 -17.61 11.72 23.87
N GLY A 234 -17.09 12.77 23.22
CA GLY A 234 -16.61 14.01 23.82
C GLY A 234 -15.21 13.91 24.43
N THR A 235 -14.48 12.83 24.17
CA THR A 235 -13.06 12.74 24.51
C THR A 235 -12.24 13.62 23.58
N ARG A 236 -11.38 14.47 24.16
CA ARG A 236 -10.53 15.41 23.44
C ARG A 236 -9.11 14.89 23.39
N TYR A 237 -8.50 14.99 22.22
CA TYR A 237 -7.12 14.64 21.94
C TYR A 237 -6.38 15.89 21.47
N TYR A 238 -5.35 16.28 22.19
CA TYR A 238 -4.51 17.42 21.88
C TYR A 238 -3.11 16.91 21.51
N GLY A 239 -2.73 17.04 20.26
CA GLY A 239 -1.43 16.64 19.77
C GLY A 239 -0.38 17.69 20.05
N SER A 240 0.75 17.30 20.66
CA SER A 240 1.81 18.25 21.00
C SER A 240 2.87 18.37 19.91
N ALA A 241 3.66 19.44 19.98
CA ALA A 241 4.88 19.62 19.19
C ALA A 241 5.99 18.61 19.58
N GLY A 242 5.86 17.94 20.71
CA GLY A 242 6.76 16.87 21.18
C GLY A 242 6.27 15.49 20.81
N TYR A 243 6.55 14.52 21.69
CA TYR A 243 6.22 13.09 21.53
C TYR A 243 5.00 12.67 22.34
N SER A 244 3.96 13.50 22.41
CA SER A 244 2.82 13.20 23.28
C SER A 244 1.49 13.71 22.76
N ILE A 245 0.42 13.02 23.18
CA ILE A 245 -0.97 13.45 23.00
C ILE A 245 -1.59 13.57 24.41
N LEU A 246 -2.12 14.74 24.74
CA LEU A 246 -2.96 14.92 25.91
C LEU A 246 -4.37 14.43 25.59
N MET A 247 -4.86 13.48 26.34
CA MET A 247 -6.22 12.97 26.23
C MET A 247 -7.04 13.41 27.47
N VAL A 248 -8.16 14.08 27.23
CA VAL A 248 -9.09 14.50 28.26
C VAL A 248 -10.47 13.92 27.96
N THR A 249 -10.93 12.98 28.78
CA THR A 249 -12.25 12.38 28.60
C THR A 249 -13.37 13.40 28.87
N ASN A 250 -14.58 13.13 28.39
CA ASN A 250 -15.76 13.96 28.66
C ASN A 250 -16.03 14.13 30.19
N ARG A 251 -15.61 13.17 31.03
CA ARG A 251 -15.71 13.25 32.49
C ARG A 251 -14.54 13.99 33.14
N GLY A 252 -13.65 14.62 32.37
CA GLY A 252 -12.51 15.39 32.86
C GLY A 252 -11.31 14.55 33.32
N LYS A 253 -11.29 13.23 33.07
CA LYS A 253 -10.09 12.42 33.35
C LYS A 253 -9.00 12.75 32.32
N VAL A 254 -7.84 13.14 32.84
CA VAL A 254 -6.66 13.51 32.06
C VAL A 254 -5.68 12.35 31.99
N SER A 255 -5.09 12.14 30.82
CA SER A 255 -3.97 11.22 30.60
C SER A 255 -3.09 11.70 29.45
N VAL A 256 -1.80 11.39 29.49
CA VAL A 256 -0.84 11.70 28.44
C VAL A 256 -0.43 10.38 27.79
N ILE A 257 -0.56 10.31 26.46
CA ILE A 257 -0.17 9.17 25.64
C ILE A 257 1.17 9.53 24.98
N ASN A 258 2.20 8.73 25.22
CA ASN A 258 3.48 8.86 24.52
C ASN A 258 3.34 8.28 23.10
N THR A 259 3.74 9.04 22.09
CA THR A 259 3.61 8.68 20.68
C THR A 259 4.81 7.90 20.13
N GLY A 260 5.77 7.58 20.98
CA GLY A 260 6.94 6.78 20.61
C GLY A 260 7.92 7.55 19.73
N SER A 261 7.99 7.21 18.45
CA SER A 261 8.84 7.89 17.47
C SER A 261 8.15 9.05 16.76
N LEU A 262 6.83 9.21 16.90
CA LEU A 262 6.09 10.28 16.22
C LEU A 262 6.23 11.60 16.97
N HIS A 263 6.85 12.57 16.32
CA HIS A 263 7.18 13.90 16.84
C HIS A 263 6.41 14.97 16.08
N GLY A 264 5.96 16.00 16.79
CA GLY A 264 5.26 17.12 16.15
C GLY A 264 3.92 16.70 15.55
N ILE A 265 2.91 16.51 16.40
CA ILE A 265 1.60 15.99 15.96
C ILE A 265 0.81 17.09 15.26
N ASN A 266 0.75 17.06 13.93
CA ASN A 266 0.12 18.08 13.08
C ASN A 266 -1.38 17.87 12.94
N LYS A 267 -1.84 16.61 12.89
CA LYS A 267 -3.26 16.28 12.74
C LYS A 267 -3.60 15.01 13.50
N ILE A 268 -4.80 14.99 14.06
CA ILE A 268 -5.44 13.77 14.58
C ILE A 268 -6.77 13.62 13.84
N TYR A 269 -6.99 12.46 13.23
CA TYR A 269 -8.13 12.19 12.36
C TYR A 269 -8.76 10.83 12.68
N ASN A 270 -10.09 10.76 12.74
CA ASN A 270 -10.84 9.52 12.94
C ASN A 270 -11.47 9.10 11.61
N ASP A 271 -11.13 7.91 11.11
CA ASP A 271 -11.68 7.34 9.87
C ASP A 271 -12.90 6.44 10.09
N GLY A 272 -13.40 6.40 11.34
CA GLY A 272 -14.48 5.49 11.77
C GLY A 272 -13.97 4.18 12.38
N ASP A 273 -12.79 3.71 11.99
CA ASP A 273 -12.15 2.48 12.48
C ASP A 273 -10.96 2.77 13.41
N LYS A 274 -10.20 3.82 13.11
CA LYS A 274 -8.94 4.19 13.79
C LYS A 274 -8.87 5.68 14.02
N ILE A 275 -8.19 6.07 15.10
CA ILE A 275 -7.79 7.45 15.33
C ILE A 275 -6.35 7.59 14.84
N TRP A 276 -6.18 8.23 13.69
CA TRP A 276 -4.90 8.48 13.04
C TRP A 276 -4.14 9.63 13.67
N ILE A 277 -2.82 9.54 13.62
CA ILE A 277 -1.87 10.54 14.10
C ILE A 277 -0.94 10.86 12.94
N LEU A 278 -0.92 12.11 12.50
CA LEU A 278 -0.03 12.62 11.47
C LEU A 278 1.00 13.52 12.14
N ALA A 279 2.27 13.25 11.87
CA ALA A 279 3.39 13.88 12.53
C ALA A 279 4.46 14.38 11.54
N ASP A 280 5.43 15.13 12.05
CA ASP A 280 6.55 15.63 11.24
C ASP A 280 7.43 14.49 10.69
N ASP A 281 7.49 13.39 11.39
CA ASP A 281 8.38 12.27 11.10
C ASP A 281 7.65 10.93 10.92
N GLY A 282 6.34 10.95 10.67
CA GLY A 282 5.62 9.72 10.38
C GLY A 282 4.12 9.78 10.52
N VAL A 283 3.52 8.60 10.38
CA VAL A 283 2.10 8.34 10.54
C VAL A 283 1.91 7.16 11.46
N GLY A 284 0.91 7.23 12.31
CA GLY A 284 0.48 6.14 13.16
C GLY A 284 -1.00 6.21 13.50
N TYR A 285 -1.45 5.31 14.36
CA TYR A 285 -2.82 5.35 14.85
C TYR A 285 -2.93 4.85 16.30
N ILE A 286 -4.01 5.25 16.97
CA ILE A 286 -4.36 4.83 18.32
C ILE A 286 -5.30 3.62 18.22
N THR A 287 -4.93 2.52 18.87
CA THR A 287 -5.81 1.34 18.97
C THR A 287 -6.91 1.56 20.01
N SER A 288 -7.94 0.69 20.01
CA SER A 288 -8.97 0.66 21.07
C SER A 288 -8.39 0.48 22.47
N GLU A 289 -7.22 -0.16 22.60
CA GLU A 289 -6.49 -0.32 23.86
C GLU A 289 -5.65 0.92 24.23
N LYS A 290 -5.76 2.01 23.47
CA LYS A 290 -4.97 3.26 23.63
C LYS A 290 -3.46 3.06 23.46
N LYS A 291 -3.07 2.11 22.62
CA LYS A 291 -1.68 1.89 22.19
C LYS A 291 -1.42 2.62 20.88
N ILE A 292 -0.19 3.08 20.70
CA ILE A 292 0.26 3.68 19.44
C ILE A 292 0.83 2.58 18.54
N VAL A 293 0.43 2.61 17.28
CA VAL A 293 0.97 1.76 16.21
C VAL A 293 1.49 2.68 15.11
N ASN A 294 2.78 2.58 14.79
CA ASN A 294 3.39 3.34 13.71
C ASN A 294 3.22 2.60 12.38
N VAL A 295 2.95 3.34 11.31
CA VAL A 295 2.86 2.83 9.93
C VAL A 295 4.18 3.11 9.23
N GLU A 296 5.03 2.08 9.08
CA GLU A 296 6.41 2.24 8.57
C GLU A 296 6.52 2.13 7.05
N SER A 297 5.52 1.60 6.38
CA SER A 297 5.59 1.17 4.98
C SER A 297 5.01 2.16 3.96
N LEU A 298 4.79 3.42 4.36
CA LEU A 298 4.36 4.49 3.44
C LEU A 298 5.52 4.96 2.55
N ARG A 299 5.25 5.28 1.28
CA ARG A 299 6.26 5.79 0.34
C ARG A 299 6.88 7.11 0.79
N PHE A 300 6.09 7.95 1.45
CA PHE A 300 6.61 9.06 2.24
C PHE A 300 5.84 9.16 3.56
N ASN A 301 6.52 9.59 4.62
CA ASN A 301 5.95 9.72 5.95
C ASN A 301 6.65 10.85 6.73
N GLU A 302 6.92 11.96 6.06
CA GLU A 302 7.54 13.15 6.66
C GLU A 302 6.69 14.41 6.42
N SER A 303 6.64 15.28 7.43
CA SER A 303 5.87 16.54 7.41
C SER A 303 4.41 16.35 7.01
N MET A 304 3.76 15.36 7.58
CA MET A 304 2.38 15.02 7.28
C MET A 304 1.45 16.11 7.81
N SER A 305 0.57 16.64 6.94
CA SER A 305 -0.30 17.79 7.25
C SER A 305 -1.76 17.41 7.48
N ASP A 306 -2.37 16.65 6.58
CA ASP A 306 -3.77 16.24 6.68
C ASP A 306 -4.02 14.88 6.04
N MET A 307 -5.19 14.30 6.25
CA MET A 307 -5.65 13.08 5.60
C MET A 307 -7.17 12.96 5.58
N ILE A 308 -7.66 12.19 4.62
CA ILE A 308 -9.03 11.69 4.60
C ILE A 308 -9.06 10.21 4.20
N LYS A 309 -10.12 9.52 4.60
CA LYS A 309 -10.59 8.28 3.98
C LYS A 309 -11.76 8.64 3.06
N ASP A 310 -11.64 8.38 1.78
CA ASP A 310 -12.69 8.72 0.81
C ASP A 310 -13.87 7.72 0.86
N PHE A 311 -14.94 8.00 0.11
CA PHE A 311 -16.16 7.17 0.08
C PHE A 311 -15.93 5.76 -0.47
N GLU A 312 -14.83 5.54 -1.19
CA GLU A 312 -14.43 4.25 -1.74
C GLU A 312 -13.55 3.45 -0.77
N GLY A 313 -13.14 4.06 0.35
CA GLY A 313 -12.28 3.46 1.37
C GLY A 313 -10.79 3.64 1.12
N ASN A 314 -10.41 4.47 0.15
CA ASN A 314 -9.02 4.84 -0.10
C ASN A 314 -8.57 5.91 0.88
N TYR A 315 -7.26 6.04 1.06
CA TYR A 315 -6.69 7.09 1.90
C TYR A 315 -5.92 8.12 1.07
N TRP A 316 -6.12 9.37 1.41
CA TRP A 316 -5.39 10.51 0.88
C TRP A 316 -4.60 11.15 2.01
N PHE A 317 -3.30 11.30 1.83
CA PHE A 317 -2.41 11.96 2.79
C PHE A 317 -1.75 13.14 2.12
N THR A 318 -1.72 14.26 2.81
CA THR A 318 -1.00 15.46 2.38
C THR A 318 0.27 15.66 3.20
N SER A 319 1.26 16.31 2.60
CA SER A 319 2.52 16.66 3.24
C SER A 319 2.97 18.06 2.85
N TYR A 320 3.46 18.82 3.84
CA TYR A 320 4.04 20.14 3.62
C TYR A 320 5.29 20.13 2.73
N ARG A 321 5.84 18.97 2.37
CA ARG A 321 7.10 18.84 1.62
C ARG A 321 7.09 17.84 0.48
N LYS A 322 6.17 16.90 0.49
CA LYS A 322 6.16 15.74 -0.44
C LYS A 322 4.93 15.70 -1.34
N GLY A 323 4.05 16.70 -1.24
CA GLY A 323 2.82 16.76 -2.00
C GLY A 323 1.74 15.81 -1.48
N LEU A 324 1.24 14.92 -2.33
CA LEU A 324 0.07 14.09 -2.07
C LEU A 324 0.41 12.60 -2.19
N LEU A 325 -0.01 11.80 -1.21
CA LEU A 325 0.05 10.34 -1.25
C LEU A 325 -1.37 9.77 -1.27
N PHE A 326 -1.65 8.98 -2.27
CA PHE A 326 -2.91 8.26 -2.44
C PHE A 326 -2.69 6.77 -2.20
N LEU A 327 -3.47 6.19 -1.31
CA LEU A 327 -3.53 4.75 -1.05
C LEU A 327 -4.84 4.21 -1.59
N GLU A 328 -4.80 3.60 -2.76
CA GLU A 328 -5.94 2.92 -3.36
C GLU A 328 -6.12 1.54 -2.74
N GLN A 329 -7.33 1.22 -2.27
CA GLN A 329 -7.61 -0.11 -1.73
C GLN A 329 -7.43 -1.16 -2.82
N SER A 330 -6.42 -1.99 -2.68
CA SER A 330 -6.09 -3.02 -3.66
C SER A 330 -6.96 -4.26 -3.48
N LYS A 331 -7.48 -4.78 -4.60
CA LYS A 331 -8.08 -6.13 -4.64
C LYS A 331 -7.02 -7.23 -4.57
N PHE A 332 -5.74 -6.86 -4.73
CA PHE A 332 -4.59 -7.75 -4.64
C PHE A 332 -3.82 -7.43 -3.36
N GLN A 333 -3.40 -8.46 -2.67
CA GLN A 333 -2.57 -8.32 -1.50
C GLN A 333 -1.10 -8.50 -1.90
N ASN A 334 -0.25 -7.54 -1.52
CA ASN A 334 1.19 -7.72 -1.67
C ASN A 334 1.70 -8.74 -0.65
N VAL A 335 1.90 -9.97 -1.15
CA VAL A 335 2.29 -11.13 -0.34
C VAL A 335 3.70 -10.97 0.22
N THR A 336 4.62 -10.38 -0.55
CA THR A 336 6.01 -10.21 -0.11
C THR A 336 6.09 -9.23 1.06
N MET A 337 5.42 -8.10 0.99
CA MET A 337 5.33 -7.13 2.10
C MET A 337 4.59 -7.74 3.31
N LYS A 338 3.46 -8.41 3.08
CA LYS A 338 2.66 -8.99 4.18
C LYS A 338 3.45 -9.97 5.05
N TYR A 339 4.31 -10.76 4.43
CA TYR A 339 5.04 -11.83 5.13
C TYR A 339 6.50 -11.49 5.39
N GLY A 340 6.94 -10.25 5.10
CA GLY A 340 8.33 -9.81 5.30
C GLY A 340 9.31 -10.65 4.46
N ILE A 341 8.90 -11.07 3.26
CA ILE A 341 9.77 -11.72 2.29
C ILE A 341 10.62 -10.61 1.69
N ASP A 342 11.94 -10.72 1.81
CA ASP A 342 12.86 -9.73 1.26
C ASP A 342 12.61 -9.51 -0.24
N SER A 343 13.02 -8.37 -0.77
CA SER A 343 12.74 -7.85 -2.12
C SER A 343 13.29 -8.71 -3.26
N SER A 344 13.27 -10.03 -3.11
CA SER A 344 13.69 -10.98 -4.14
C SER A 344 12.61 -11.14 -5.22
N ILE A 345 13.04 -11.40 -6.45
CA ILE A 345 12.14 -11.68 -7.57
C ILE A 345 11.37 -12.96 -7.28
N VAL A 346 10.03 -12.89 -7.32
CA VAL A 346 9.16 -14.06 -7.24
C VAL A 346 9.02 -14.67 -8.63
N ASN A 347 9.49 -15.91 -8.80
CA ASN A 347 9.45 -16.62 -10.08
C ASN A 347 8.19 -17.48 -10.24
N CYS A 348 7.69 -18.06 -9.13
CA CYS A 348 6.55 -18.98 -9.17
C CYS A 348 5.84 -19.06 -7.82
N VAL A 349 4.57 -19.43 -7.86
CA VAL A 349 3.74 -19.66 -6.66
C VAL A 349 2.80 -20.84 -6.88
N THR A 350 2.61 -21.66 -5.85
CA THR A 350 1.63 -22.74 -5.88
C THR A 350 1.04 -23.00 -4.50
N SER A 351 -0.14 -23.60 -4.46
CA SER A 351 -0.73 -24.12 -3.22
C SER A 351 -0.51 -25.62 -3.10
N TYR A 352 -0.03 -26.08 -1.96
CA TYR A 352 0.17 -27.48 -1.69
C TYR A 352 -0.07 -27.82 -0.22
N ASN A 353 -0.87 -28.84 0.04
CA ASN A 353 -1.19 -29.32 1.38
C ASN A 353 -1.65 -28.20 2.35
N GLY A 354 -2.47 -27.25 1.84
CA GLY A 354 -3.00 -26.12 2.60
C GLY A 354 -2.01 -24.99 2.87
N ASN A 355 -0.79 -25.07 2.34
CA ASN A 355 0.23 -24.02 2.43
C ASN A 355 0.43 -23.36 1.07
N ILE A 356 0.93 -22.11 1.07
CA ILE A 356 1.35 -21.38 -0.13
C ILE A 356 2.87 -21.48 -0.24
N PHE A 357 3.36 -22.00 -1.33
CA PHE A 357 4.77 -22.10 -1.68
C PHE A 357 5.14 -20.98 -2.66
N ILE A 358 6.19 -20.24 -2.36
CA ILE A 358 6.66 -19.08 -3.14
C ILE A 358 8.12 -19.34 -3.51
N GLY A 359 8.38 -19.53 -4.78
CA GLY A 359 9.73 -19.69 -5.32
C GLY A 359 10.31 -18.36 -5.76
N THR A 360 11.49 -18.03 -5.25
CA THR A 360 12.19 -16.78 -5.54
C THR A 360 13.62 -17.03 -6.00
N ASP A 361 14.33 -15.97 -6.41
CA ASP A 361 15.76 -16.06 -6.71
C ASP A 361 16.62 -16.32 -5.47
N GLU A 362 16.11 -15.99 -4.26
CA GLU A 362 16.81 -16.14 -2.98
C GLU A 362 16.38 -17.37 -2.18
N GLY A 363 15.42 -18.17 -2.68
CA GLY A 363 15.00 -19.39 -2.01
C GLY A 363 13.53 -19.74 -2.12
N LEU A 364 13.15 -20.74 -1.33
CA LEU A 364 11.78 -21.17 -1.14
C LEU A 364 11.21 -20.56 0.13
N TYR A 365 10.11 -19.83 0.00
CA TYR A 365 9.30 -19.37 1.12
C TYR A 365 8.00 -20.15 1.19
N VAL A 366 7.54 -20.42 2.40
CA VAL A 366 6.29 -21.16 2.62
C VAL A 366 5.45 -20.45 3.66
N VAL A 367 4.20 -20.17 3.31
CA VAL A 367 3.21 -19.63 4.23
C VAL A 367 2.26 -20.75 4.62
N ASP A 368 2.16 -21.01 5.91
CA ASP A 368 1.31 -22.10 6.44
C ASP A 368 -0.20 -21.76 6.34
N SER A 369 -1.05 -22.74 6.58
CA SER A 369 -2.51 -22.60 6.57
C SER A 369 -3.06 -21.62 7.62
N LYS A 370 -2.23 -21.17 8.56
CA LYS A 370 -2.54 -20.13 9.55
C LYS A 370 -2.04 -18.76 9.14
N GLY A 371 -1.48 -18.63 7.94
CA GLY A 371 -0.92 -17.37 7.44
C GLY A 371 0.42 -16.98 8.08
N ARG A 372 1.23 -17.92 8.52
CA ARG A 372 2.55 -17.65 9.12
C ARG A 372 3.65 -18.13 8.18
N LEU A 373 4.70 -17.34 8.06
CA LEU A 373 5.90 -17.75 7.32
C LEU A 373 6.61 -18.89 8.07
N VAL A 374 6.88 -19.98 7.37
CA VAL A 374 7.63 -21.13 7.89
C VAL A 374 9.11 -20.77 7.92
N SER A 375 9.70 -20.80 9.11
CA SER A 375 11.12 -20.51 9.29
C SER A 375 12.01 -21.67 8.81
N GLY A 376 13.22 -21.35 8.33
CA GLY A 376 14.24 -22.36 8.03
C GLY A 376 14.68 -23.17 9.28
N SER A 377 14.52 -22.64 10.49
CA SER A 377 14.73 -23.40 11.73
C SER A 377 13.66 -24.48 11.97
N ASP A 378 12.47 -24.30 11.39
CA ASP A 378 11.33 -25.18 11.59
C ASP A 378 11.19 -26.23 10.47
N ASN A 379 11.88 -26.02 9.34
CA ASN A 379 11.80 -26.91 8.19
C ASN A 379 13.15 -27.03 7.45
N GLU A 380 13.66 -28.27 7.40
CA GLU A 380 14.95 -28.60 6.78
C GLU A 380 15.01 -28.24 5.29
N LEU A 381 13.92 -28.48 4.53
CA LEU A 381 13.88 -28.19 3.11
C LEU A 381 13.93 -26.67 2.83
N VAL A 382 13.20 -25.87 3.61
CA VAL A 382 13.24 -24.41 3.53
C VAL A 382 14.65 -23.90 3.84
N SER A 383 15.29 -24.43 4.89
CA SER A 383 16.68 -24.11 5.22
C SER A 383 17.66 -24.51 4.11
N LYS A 384 17.50 -25.70 3.53
CA LYS A 384 18.35 -26.22 2.44
C LYS A 384 18.27 -25.37 1.18
N LEU A 385 17.09 -24.82 0.89
CA LEU A 385 16.83 -24.03 -0.33
C LEU A 385 17.08 -22.53 -0.15
N TYR A 386 17.53 -22.08 1.02
CA TYR A 386 17.95 -20.69 1.22
C TYR A 386 19.12 -20.32 0.31
N GLY A 387 19.01 -19.20 -0.41
CA GLY A 387 20.00 -18.74 -1.39
C GLY A 387 19.99 -19.52 -2.71
N ILE A 388 19.01 -20.39 -2.95
CA ILE A 388 18.87 -21.21 -4.16
C ILE A 388 17.72 -20.68 -4.99
N SER A 389 17.97 -20.21 -6.20
CA SER A 389 16.91 -19.76 -7.09
C SER A 389 15.95 -20.89 -7.45
N ILE A 390 14.67 -20.69 -7.17
CA ILE A 390 13.55 -21.58 -7.50
C ILE A 390 12.85 -21.02 -8.71
N ARG A 391 12.77 -21.80 -9.80
CA ARG A 391 12.24 -21.38 -11.09
C ARG A 391 10.80 -21.80 -11.33
N ASP A 392 10.42 -22.98 -10.82
CA ASP A 392 9.07 -23.51 -11.01
C ASP A 392 8.65 -24.38 -9.82
N LEU A 393 7.34 -24.43 -9.57
CA LEU A 393 6.67 -25.23 -8.55
C LEU A 393 5.47 -25.92 -9.18
N TYR A 394 5.50 -27.25 -9.24
CA TYR A 394 4.45 -28.03 -9.87
C TYR A 394 3.89 -29.10 -8.92
N VAL A 395 2.56 -29.22 -8.83
CA VAL A 395 1.90 -30.30 -8.05
C VAL A 395 1.37 -31.33 -9.03
N ASP A 396 1.84 -32.57 -8.92
CA ASP A 396 1.41 -33.67 -9.79
C ASP A 396 0.08 -34.29 -9.34
N SER A 397 -0.52 -35.11 -10.22
CA SER A 397 -1.80 -35.80 -9.94
C SER A 397 -1.70 -36.83 -8.80
N GLY A 398 -0.50 -37.24 -8.44
CA GLY A 398 -0.20 -38.08 -7.27
C GLY A 398 -0.01 -37.30 -5.98
N ASP A 399 -0.34 -36.00 -5.99
CA ASP A 399 -0.23 -35.12 -4.83
C ASP A 399 1.20 -35.05 -4.28
N LYS A 400 2.16 -34.82 -5.18
CA LYS A 400 3.55 -34.53 -4.85
C LYS A 400 3.91 -33.16 -5.39
N LEU A 401 4.64 -32.39 -4.59
CA LEU A 401 5.19 -31.10 -5.01
C LEU A 401 6.56 -31.30 -5.65
N TRP A 402 6.73 -30.78 -6.85
CA TRP A 402 8.00 -30.72 -7.57
C TRP A 402 8.54 -29.31 -7.56
N ILE A 403 9.84 -29.16 -7.25
CA ILE A 403 10.54 -27.88 -7.09
C ILE A 403 11.69 -27.83 -8.08
N ALA A 404 11.62 -26.93 -9.05
CA ALA A 404 12.69 -26.67 -10.01
C ALA A 404 13.74 -25.75 -9.38
N THR A 405 14.96 -26.22 -9.18
CA THR A 405 16.07 -25.42 -8.69
C THR A 405 17.04 -25.07 -9.81
N TYR A 406 17.72 -23.92 -9.68
CA TYR A 406 18.70 -23.49 -10.67
C TYR A 406 20.13 -23.78 -10.19
N LYS A 407 20.88 -24.54 -10.99
CA LYS A 407 22.32 -24.88 -10.85
C LYS A 407 22.71 -25.94 -9.81
N ILE A 408 21.99 -26.16 -8.71
CA ILE A 408 22.53 -26.96 -7.60
C ILE A 408 21.83 -28.32 -7.48
N TYR A 409 20.58 -28.35 -7.08
CA TYR A 409 19.91 -29.60 -6.71
C TYR A 409 19.13 -30.27 -7.84
N GLY A 410 19.06 -29.62 -9.03
CA GLY A 410 18.21 -30.10 -10.12
C GLY A 410 16.74 -29.94 -9.79
N VAL A 411 15.96 -31.03 -9.78
CA VAL A 411 14.56 -31.03 -9.37
C VAL A 411 14.37 -31.83 -8.08
N ILE A 412 13.55 -31.29 -7.18
CA ILE A 412 13.24 -31.93 -5.90
C ILE A 412 11.75 -32.28 -5.89
N ARG A 413 11.42 -33.54 -5.54
CA ARG A 413 10.05 -33.98 -5.29
C ARG A 413 9.81 -34.09 -3.79
N VAL A 414 8.69 -33.52 -3.30
CA VAL A 414 8.32 -33.45 -1.89
C VAL A 414 6.95 -34.08 -1.67
N ASP A 415 6.77 -34.83 -0.60
CA ASP A 415 5.47 -35.33 -0.21
C ASP A 415 4.80 -34.50 0.91
N ARG A 416 3.56 -34.85 1.28
CA ARG A 416 2.79 -34.17 2.35
C ARG A 416 3.47 -34.20 3.72
N ASN A 417 4.41 -35.14 3.96
CA ASN A 417 5.16 -35.25 5.20
C ASN A 417 6.53 -34.54 5.14
N TRP A 418 6.76 -33.72 4.11
CA TRP A 418 8.02 -33.04 3.86
C TRP A 418 9.21 -33.97 3.56
N GLN A 419 8.94 -35.27 3.28
CA GLN A 419 9.97 -36.17 2.79
C GLN A 419 10.28 -35.80 1.33
N TYR A 420 11.55 -35.63 1.00
CA TYR A 420 11.94 -35.19 -0.33
C TYR A 420 13.00 -36.09 -0.96
N LYS A 421 12.99 -36.14 -2.29
CA LYS A 421 14.00 -36.78 -3.14
C LYS A 421 14.49 -35.79 -4.19
N SER A 422 15.81 -35.68 -4.33
CA SER A 422 16.43 -34.84 -5.37
C SER A 422 16.79 -35.70 -6.57
N PHE A 423 16.64 -35.12 -7.77
CA PHE A 423 17.11 -35.69 -9.03
C PHE A 423 18.09 -34.68 -9.63
N SER A 424 19.36 -35.06 -9.69
CA SER A 424 20.43 -34.20 -10.17
C SER A 424 21.20 -34.86 -11.31
N ARG A 425 22.00 -34.06 -12.03
CA ARG A 425 22.84 -34.59 -13.10
C ARG A 425 23.84 -35.63 -12.62
N GLY A 426 24.40 -35.44 -11.42
CA GLY A 426 25.41 -36.36 -10.84
C GLY A 426 24.85 -37.66 -10.28
N GLU A 427 23.67 -37.61 -9.69
CA GLU A 427 23.09 -38.73 -8.96
C GLU A 427 22.04 -39.50 -9.77
N SER A 428 21.29 -38.82 -10.63
CA SER A 428 20.12 -39.39 -11.32
C SER A 428 20.20 -39.23 -12.84
N SER A 429 21.32 -38.78 -13.39
CA SER A 429 21.52 -38.56 -14.82
C SER A 429 20.54 -37.54 -15.43
N LEU A 430 20.10 -36.55 -14.68
CA LEU A 430 19.31 -35.43 -15.19
C LEU A 430 20.11 -34.69 -16.30
N ALA A 431 19.46 -34.17 -17.33
CA ALA A 431 20.14 -33.47 -18.42
C ALA A 431 20.94 -32.26 -17.94
N SER A 432 20.38 -31.48 -16.98
CA SER A 432 21.07 -30.37 -16.29
C SER A 432 20.50 -30.15 -14.88
N ASN A 433 21.33 -29.58 -13.98
CA ASN A 433 20.84 -29.07 -12.69
C ASN A 433 20.15 -27.71 -12.81
N SER A 434 20.29 -27.00 -13.92
CA SER A 434 19.58 -25.77 -14.22
C SER A 434 18.20 -26.13 -14.77
N VAL A 435 17.23 -26.26 -13.87
CA VAL A 435 15.85 -26.61 -14.20
C VAL A 435 15.02 -25.35 -14.29
N ASN A 436 14.28 -25.20 -15.38
CA ASN A 436 13.46 -24.01 -15.66
C ASN A 436 11.95 -24.27 -15.46
N CYS A 437 11.45 -25.46 -15.83
CA CYS A 437 10.02 -25.76 -15.84
C CYS A 437 9.73 -27.24 -15.66
N ILE A 438 8.52 -27.55 -15.21
CA ILE A 438 8.06 -28.94 -14.91
C ILE A 438 6.62 -29.11 -15.40
N THR A 439 6.29 -30.26 -15.98
CA THR A 439 4.91 -30.66 -16.28
C THR A 439 4.71 -32.16 -16.11
N GLU A 440 3.55 -32.60 -15.66
CA GLU A 440 3.18 -34.00 -15.65
C GLU A 440 2.74 -34.41 -17.06
N ILE A 441 3.26 -35.53 -17.56
CA ILE A 441 2.92 -36.08 -18.88
C ILE A 441 1.94 -37.26 -18.80
N SER A 442 1.94 -37.95 -17.67
CA SER A 442 0.95 -38.95 -17.30
C SER A 442 1.09 -39.21 -15.80
N PRO A 443 0.08 -39.79 -15.11
CA PRO A 443 0.15 -40.06 -13.68
C PRO A 443 1.44 -40.80 -13.28
N GLY A 444 2.25 -40.11 -12.43
CA GLY A 444 3.53 -40.62 -11.95
C GLY A 444 4.71 -40.45 -12.93
N SER A 445 4.54 -39.71 -14.03
CA SER A 445 5.60 -39.40 -14.97
C SER A 445 5.62 -37.88 -15.26
N VAL A 446 6.77 -37.23 -15.05
CA VAL A 446 6.94 -35.79 -15.26
C VAL A 446 8.04 -35.52 -16.29
N ALA A 447 7.84 -34.47 -17.07
CA ALA A 447 8.86 -33.87 -17.91
C ALA A 447 9.47 -32.66 -17.21
N VAL A 448 10.78 -32.56 -17.21
CA VAL A 448 11.57 -31.51 -16.58
C VAL A 448 12.38 -30.79 -17.65
N GLY A 449 12.05 -29.53 -17.92
CA GLY A 449 12.76 -28.68 -18.86
C GLY A 449 14.00 -28.05 -18.23
N THR A 450 15.13 -28.18 -18.91
CA THR A 450 16.43 -27.72 -18.43
C THR A 450 17.19 -26.92 -19.52
N GLU A 451 18.31 -26.30 -19.16
CA GLU A 451 19.21 -25.63 -20.14
C GLU A 451 19.78 -26.58 -21.20
N TYR A 452 19.79 -27.90 -20.97
CA TYR A 452 20.39 -28.88 -21.89
C TYR A 452 19.41 -29.92 -22.45
N GLY A 453 18.12 -29.67 -22.34
CA GLY A 453 17.06 -30.52 -22.85
C GLY A 453 15.98 -30.83 -21.86
N ILE A 454 15.24 -31.90 -22.15
CA ILE A 454 14.12 -32.36 -21.32
C ILE A 454 14.48 -33.72 -20.73
N SER A 455 14.30 -33.86 -19.42
CA SER A 455 14.41 -35.13 -18.73
C SER A 455 13.02 -35.67 -18.37
N ILE A 456 12.77 -36.93 -18.68
CA ILE A 456 11.55 -37.63 -18.30
C ILE A 456 11.84 -38.44 -17.04
N ILE A 457 11.10 -38.19 -15.97
CA ILE A 457 11.21 -38.91 -14.69
C ILE A 457 9.94 -39.73 -14.50
N ALA A 458 10.12 -41.03 -14.33
CA ALA A 458 9.07 -41.99 -14.04
C ALA A 458 9.59 -43.06 -13.08
N SER A 459 8.73 -43.58 -12.19
CA SER A 459 9.11 -44.62 -11.22
C SER A 459 10.37 -44.27 -10.41
N ASP A 460 10.52 -43.01 -10.03
CA ASP A 460 11.67 -42.48 -9.26
C ASP A 460 13.03 -42.50 -9.98
N GLU A 461 13.05 -42.60 -11.29
CA GLU A 461 14.27 -42.62 -12.11
C GLU A 461 14.13 -41.68 -13.32
N VAL A 462 15.25 -41.15 -13.81
CA VAL A 462 15.32 -40.46 -15.12
C VAL A 462 15.35 -41.55 -16.21
N VAL A 463 14.24 -41.73 -16.90
CA VAL A 463 14.07 -42.81 -17.89
C VAL A 463 14.49 -42.39 -19.28
N LYS A 464 14.48 -41.09 -19.62
CA LYS A 464 14.87 -40.56 -20.91
C LYS A 464 15.35 -39.13 -20.80
N ASN A 465 16.39 -38.77 -21.53
CA ASN A 465 16.78 -37.39 -21.83
C ASN A 465 16.54 -37.13 -23.31
N ILE A 466 15.91 -36.00 -23.61
CA ILE A 466 15.68 -35.48 -24.97
C ILE A 466 16.54 -34.25 -25.11
N THR A 467 17.49 -34.30 -26.03
CA THR A 467 18.57 -33.31 -26.14
C THR A 467 18.73 -32.82 -27.57
N ARG A 468 19.78 -32.06 -27.85
CA ARG A 468 20.14 -31.66 -29.19
C ARG A 468 20.31 -32.84 -30.14
N MET A 469 20.76 -34.00 -29.65
CA MET A 469 20.93 -35.22 -30.44
C MET A 469 19.61 -35.84 -30.87
N ASP A 470 18.53 -35.56 -30.16
CA ASP A 470 17.19 -36.03 -30.46
C ASP A 470 16.39 -35.02 -31.32
N GLY A 471 16.97 -33.85 -31.67
CA GLY A 471 16.38 -32.88 -32.58
C GLY A 471 15.97 -31.54 -31.93
N LEU A 472 16.40 -31.25 -30.70
CA LEU A 472 16.26 -29.92 -30.12
C LEU A 472 17.37 -29.00 -30.64
N ASP A 473 17.08 -28.12 -31.60
CA ASP A 473 18.06 -27.16 -32.14
C ASP A 473 18.57 -26.21 -31.02
N ASN A 474 17.68 -25.75 -30.17
CA ASN A 474 18.01 -25.07 -28.91
C ASN A 474 17.45 -25.87 -27.72
N PRO A 475 18.33 -26.50 -26.92
CA PRO A 475 17.90 -27.35 -25.80
C PRO A 475 17.59 -26.56 -24.50
N ASP A 476 17.74 -25.24 -24.49
CA ASP A 476 17.35 -24.43 -23.35
C ASP A 476 15.82 -24.28 -23.32
N ILE A 477 15.18 -25.14 -22.54
CA ILE A 477 13.72 -25.24 -22.45
C ILE A 477 13.22 -24.41 -21.26
N VAL A 478 12.34 -23.45 -21.55
CA VAL A 478 11.84 -22.48 -20.55
C VAL A 478 10.37 -22.66 -20.21
N SER A 479 9.61 -23.38 -21.02
CA SER A 479 8.22 -23.72 -20.73
C SER A 479 7.84 -25.10 -21.25
N LEU A 480 6.95 -25.79 -20.55
CA LEU A 480 6.44 -27.11 -20.91
C LEU A 480 4.91 -27.16 -20.74
N TYR A 481 4.26 -27.82 -21.67
CA TYR A 481 2.85 -28.16 -21.58
C TYR A 481 2.63 -29.59 -22.08
N SER A 482 1.82 -30.37 -21.37
CA SER A 482 1.43 -31.72 -21.78
C SER A 482 -0.01 -31.75 -22.28
N SER A 483 -0.22 -32.25 -23.51
CA SER A 483 -1.56 -32.41 -24.06
C SER A 483 -2.26 -33.67 -23.56
N GLU A 484 -3.58 -33.71 -23.68
CA GLU A 484 -4.39 -34.91 -23.35
C GLU A 484 -4.01 -36.11 -24.24
N ASP A 485 -3.51 -35.84 -25.46
CA ASP A 485 -3.02 -36.87 -26.36
C ASP A 485 -1.60 -37.38 -26.01
N GLY A 486 -1.00 -36.89 -24.92
CA GLY A 486 0.31 -37.29 -24.43
C GLY A 486 1.49 -36.75 -25.25
N GLU A 487 1.27 -35.70 -26.05
CA GLU A 487 2.34 -34.93 -26.64
C GLU A 487 2.88 -33.89 -25.66
N ILE A 488 4.17 -33.60 -25.69
CA ILE A 488 4.82 -32.57 -24.92
C ILE A 488 5.10 -31.38 -25.85
N TYR A 489 4.58 -30.23 -25.50
CA TYR A 489 4.90 -28.95 -26.10
C TYR A 489 6.01 -28.30 -25.28
N ALA A 490 7.13 -28.00 -25.91
CA ALA A 490 8.30 -27.44 -25.24
C ALA A 490 8.69 -26.11 -25.83
N GLY A 491 8.58 -25.06 -25.06
CA GLY A 491 9.04 -23.72 -25.44
C GLY A 491 10.52 -23.56 -25.13
N SER A 492 11.26 -23.07 -26.11
CA SER A 492 12.71 -22.85 -26.01
C SER A 492 13.05 -21.36 -25.84
N ASN A 493 14.23 -21.11 -25.32
CA ASN A 493 14.83 -19.79 -25.23
C ASN A 493 15.51 -19.39 -26.54
N GLY A 494 14.72 -18.98 -27.56
CA GLY A 494 15.22 -18.43 -28.82
C GLY A 494 15.05 -19.30 -30.08
N ALA A 495 14.50 -20.54 -30.01
CA ALA A 495 14.22 -21.35 -31.17
C ALA A 495 12.72 -21.68 -31.35
N GLY A 496 11.84 -21.00 -30.61
CA GLY A 496 10.42 -21.22 -30.68
C GLY A 496 9.96 -22.44 -29.90
N MET A 497 9.02 -23.21 -30.46
CA MET A 497 8.39 -24.34 -29.81
C MET A 497 8.66 -25.65 -30.51
N TYR A 498 8.83 -26.71 -29.74
CA TYR A 498 8.91 -28.10 -30.20
C TYR A 498 7.68 -28.88 -29.77
N ILE A 499 7.31 -29.86 -30.59
CA ILE A 499 6.34 -30.91 -30.24
C ILE A 499 7.09 -32.22 -30.12
N ILE A 500 6.96 -32.89 -29.01
CA ILE A 500 7.55 -34.20 -28.74
C ILE A 500 6.39 -35.21 -28.61
N ASN A 501 6.36 -36.18 -29.51
CA ASN A 501 5.32 -37.19 -29.49
C ASN A 501 5.57 -38.27 -28.44
N ARG A 502 4.65 -39.24 -28.30
CA ARG A 502 4.74 -40.36 -27.31
C ARG A 502 5.98 -41.26 -27.51
N ASP A 503 6.56 -41.30 -28.72
CA ASP A 503 7.78 -42.05 -29.04
C ASP A 503 9.05 -41.19 -28.80
N TYR A 504 8.89 -40.00 -28.16
CA TYR A 504 9.95 -39.03 -27.93
C TYR A 504 10.61 -38.46 -29.19
N LYS A 505 9.90 -38.49 -30.35
CA LYS A 505 10.37 -37.84 -31.56
C LYS A 505 10.06 -36.37 -31.52
N VAL A 506 11.07 -35.55 -31.81
CA VAL A 506 11.00 -34.08 -31.80
C VAL A 506 10.64 -33.54 -33.16
N SER A 507 9.72 -32.60 -33.22
CA SER A 507 9.41 -31.79 -34.41
C SER A 507 9.34 -30.32 -34.03
N GLY A 508 9.98 -29.44 -34.77
CA GLY A 508 9.89 -28.01 -34.59
C GLY A 508 8.55 -27.45 -35.07
N MET A 509 8.00 -26.47 -34.37
CA MET A 509 6.81 -25.77 -34.82
C MET A 509 7.19 -24.37 -35.34
N THR A 510 6.63 -23.99 -36.47
CA THR A 510 6.73 -22.64 -37.06
C THR A 510 5.37 -21.95 -37.03
N LEU A 511 5.38 -20.63 -36.92
CA LEU A 511 4.22 -19.78 -37.13
C LEU A 511 3.86 -19.69 -38.63
N ASP A 512 2.62 -19.25 -38.91
CA ASP A 512 2.20 -18.90 -40.26
C ASP A 512 3.21 -17.91 -40.90
N GLY A 513 3.71 -18.23 -42.08
CA GLY A 513 4.61 -17.38 -42.84
C GLY A 513 6.12 -17.53 -42.57
N ASN A 514 6.58 -18.66 -42.05
CA ASN A 514 8.01 -18.93 -41.74
C ASN A 514 8.64 -18.06 -40.62
N GLN A 515 7.86 -17.30 -39.86
CA GLN A 515 8.39 -16.62 -38.69
C GLN A 515 8.55 -17.62 -37.55
N LYS A 516 9.74 -17.68 -36.96
CA LYS A 516 10.00 -18.43 -35.74
C LYS A 516 9.57 -17.57 -34.53
N MET A 517 8.80 -18.15 -33.63
CA MET A 517 8.69 -17.62 -32.26
C MET A 517 10.10 -17.60 -31.67
N SER A 518 10.50 -16.54 -30.98
CA SER A 518 11.84 -16.51 -30.41
C SER A 518 11.89 -17.20 -29.06
N VAL A 519 11.15 -16.71 -28.08
CA VAL A 519 11.05 -17.31 -26.73
C VAL A 519 9.59 -17.63 -26.43
N VAL A 520 9.28 -18.87 -26.09
CA VAL A 520 7.95 -19.28 -25.65
C VAL A 520 7.97 -19.41 -24.15
N THR A 521 7.42 -18.39 -23.48
CA THR A 521 7.52 -18.21 -22.03
C THR A 521 6.50 -19.04 -21.24
N THR A 522 5.28 -19.18 -21.77
CA THR A 522 4.18 -19.85 -21.07
C THR A 522 3.18 -20.44 -22.05
N MET A 523 2.49 -21.50 -21.63
CA MET A 523 1.45 -22.18 -22.40
C MET A 523 0.30 -22.57 -21.49
N VAL A 524 -0.95 -22.29 -21.89
CA VAL A 524 -2.16 -22.57 -21.09
C VAL A 524 -3.24 -23.20 -21.98
N ARG A 525 -3.87 -24.27 -21.48
CA ARG A 525 -5.02 -24.88 -22.14
C ARG A 525 -6.17 -23.92 -22.21
N GLY A 526 -6.66 -23.63 -23.39
CA GLY A 526 -7.90 -22.91 -23.66
C GLY A 526 -9.11 -23.86 -23.80
N SER A 527 -10.27 -23.30 -24.08
CA SER A 527 -11.52 -24.03 -24.26
C SER A 527 -11.50 -24.98 -25.46
N SER A 528 -10.83 -24.61 -26.55
CA SER A 528 -10.76 -25.40 -27.79
C SER A 528 -9.34 -25.56 -28.33
N GLY A 529 -8.33 -24.95 -27.70
CA GLY A 529 -6.95 -24.95 -28.19
C GLY A 529 -5.94 -24.63 -27.13
N LEU A 530 -4.75 -24.17 -27.51
CA LEU A 530 -3.63 -23.83 -26.66
C LEU A 530 -3.27 -22.36 -26.79
N TRP A 531 -3.28 -21.62 -25.71
CA TRP A 531 -2.73 -20.28 -25.59
C TRP A 531 -1.21 -20.37 -25.46
N ILE A 532 -0.50 -19.53 -26.19
CA ILE A 532 0.98 -19.51 -26.23
C ILE A 532 1.42 -18.06 -26.02
N GLY A 533 2.09 -17.81 -24.89
CA GLY A 533 2.72 -16.54 -24.57
C GLY A 533 4.18 -16.54 -24.99
N THR A 534 4.61 -15.42 -25.58
CA THR A 534 5.98 -15.28 -26.11
C THR A 534 6.56 -13.92 -25.74
N ASP A 535 7.85 -13.73 -25.94
CA ASP A 535 8.54 -12.44 -25.88
C ASP A 535 8.06 -11.43 -26.95
N ASN A 536 7.27 -11.89 -27.94
CA ASN A 536 6.79 -11.09 -29.07
C ASN A 536 5.26 -11.19 -29.27
N GLY A 537 4.50 -11.54 -28.24
CA GLY A 537 3.05 -11.51 -28.29
C GLY A 537 2.33 -12.78 -27.92
N LEU A 538 1.00 -12.74 -28.07
CA LEU A 538 0.06 -13.80 -27.76
C LEU A 538 -0.30 -14.58 -29.03
N TYR A 539 -0.28 -15.90 -28.93
CA TYR A 539 -0.68 -16.81 -30.01
C TYR A 539 -1.71 -17.82 -29.50
N TYR A 540 -2.51 -18.33 -30.44
CA TYR A 540 -3.49 -19.39 -30.18
C TYR A 540 -3.37 -20.50 -31.23
N LYS A 541 -3.32 -21.74 -30.74
CA LYS A 541 -3.24 -22.94 -31.57
C LYS A 541 -4.54 -23.73 -31.47
N GLU A 542 -5.32 -23.73 -32.56
CA GLU A 542 -6.46 -24.62 -32.80
C GLU A 542 -6.29 -25.19 -34.21
N GLY A 543 -5.55 -26.31 -34.33
CA GLY A 543 -5.01 -26.76 -35.63
C GLY A 543 -3.76 -25.96 -36.03
N ALA A 544 -3.92 -24.88 -36.81
CA ALA A 544 -2.86 -23.92 -37.12
C ALA A 544 -2.61 -22.94 -35.94
N VAL A 545 -1.40 -22.38 -35.88
CA VAL A 545 -1.05 -21.34 -34.94
C VAL A 545 -1.32 -19.97 -35.54
N ARG A 546 -2.04 -19.12 -34.86
CA ARG A 546 -2.30 -17.73 -35.25
C ARG A 546 -1.88 -16.74 -34.17
N GLN A 547 -1.37 -15.59 -34.60
CA GLN A 547 -1.12 -14.48 -33.67
C GLN A 547 -2.44 -13.80 -33.30
N ILE A 548 -2.58 -13.42 -32.02
CA ILE A 548 -3.73 -12.66 -31.51
C ILE A 548 -3.33 -11.19 -31.47
N THR A 549 -3.99 -10.38 -32.29
CA THR A 549 -3.72 -8.93 -32.40
C THR A 549 -4.85 -8.07 -31.83
N THR A 550 -5.93 -8.69 -31.36
CA THR A 550 -7.11 -8.01 -30.84
C THR A 550 -6.99 -7.61 -29.38
N VAL A 551 -5.92 -7.99 -28.70
CA VAL A 551 -5.62 -7.67 -27.30
C VAL A 551 -4.58 -6.58 -27.24
N ASP A 552 -4.85 -5.52 -26.49
CA ASP A 552 -3.83 -4.51 -26.18
C ASP A 552 -2.71 -5.15 -25.37
N ASN A 553 -1.49 -4.90 -25.80
CA ASN A 553 -0.29 -5.29 -25.04
C ASN A 553 0.21 -6.73 -25.20
N THR A 554 0.68 -7.04 -26.38
CA THR A 554 1.19 -8.35 -26.74
C THR A 554 2.74 -8.40 -26.88
N ASN A 555 3.50 -7.43 -26.34
CA ASN A 555 4.94 -7.35 -26.59
C ASN A 555 5.72 -8.48 -25.89
N SER A 556 5.69 -8.56 -24.57
CA SER A 556 6.33 -9.64 -23.81
C SER A 556 5.37 -10.18 -22.79
N ILE A 557 5.01 -11.45 -22.93
CA ILE A 557 4.16 -12.16 -21.98
C ILE A 557 5.08 -13.00 -21.09
N TYR A 558 4.93 -12.85 -19.79
CA TYR A 558 5.72 -13.58 -18.81
C TYR A 558 5.00 -14.84 -18.34
N ASP A 559 3.69 -14.70 -18.03
CA ASP A 559 2.88 -15.83 -17.60
C ASP A 559 1.39 -15.62 -17.94
N MET A 560 0.63 -16.71 -17.96
CA MET A 560 -0.81 -16.72 -18.22
C MET A 560 -1.53 -17.76 -17.37
N VAL A 561 -2.77 -17.45 -17.00
CA VAL A 561 -3.67 -18.37 -16.32
C VAL A 561 -5.08 -18.23 -16.89
N LEU A 562 -5.73 -19.35 -17.21
CA LEU A 562 -7.17 -19.38 -17.52
C LEU A 562 -7.92 -19.80 -16.25
N ASP A 563 -8.80 -18.92 -15.75
CA ASP A 563 -9.56 -19.22 -14.55
C ASP A 563 -10.82 -20.04 -14.86
N SER A 564 -11.43 -20.58 -13.80
CA SER A 564 -12.65 -21.41 -13.91
C SER A 564 -13.88 -20.63 -14.41
N ALA A 565 -13.85 -19.31 -14.41
CA ALA A 565 -14.90 -18.44 -14.94
C ALA A 565 -14.71 -18.14 -16.44
N GLY A 566 -13.63 -18.62 -17.05
CA GLY A 566 -13.29 -18.45 -18.46
C GLY A 566 -12.58 -17.13 -18.78
N TYR A 567 -11.94 -16.51 -17.80
CA TYR A 567 -11.08 -15.37 -18.02
C TYR A 567 -9.62 -15.78 -18.18
N LEU A 568 -9.00 -15.33 -19.27
CA LEU A 568 -7.58 -15.43 -19.50
C LEU A 568 -6.87 -14.24 -18.84
N TRP A 569 -6.06 -14.52 -17.85
CA TRP A 569 -5.20 -13.56 -17.19
C TRP A 569 -3.85 -13.58 -17.88
N ILE A 570 -3.33 -12.43 -18.26
CA ILE A 570 -2.06 -12.26 -18.96
C ILE A 570 -1.19 -11.31 -18.18
N PHE A 571 -0.05 -11.79 -17.69
CA PHE A 571 0.97 -10.98 -17.08
C PHE A 571 2.10 -10.72 -18.09
N GLY A 572 2.41 -9.46 -18.34
CA GLY A 572 3.41 -9.05 -19.34
C GLY A 572 4.11 -7.74 -18.97
N SER A 573 4.95 -7.26 -19.87
CA SER A 573 5.81 -6.08 -19.67
C SER A 573 5.08 -4.77 -19.35
N LYS A 574 3.78 -4.70 -19.62
CA LYS A 574 2.95 -3.52 -19.33
C LYS A 574 1.99 -3.72 -18.16
N GLY A 575 2.00 -4.87 -17.49
CA GLY A 575 1.17 -5.17 -16.33
C GLY A 575 0.31 -6.42 -16.47
N LEU A 576 -0.75 -6.50 -15.66
CA LEU A 576 -1.67 -7.62 -15.59
C LEU A 576 -2.98 -7.26 -16.28
N TYR A 577 -3.39 -8.11 -17.23
CA TYR A 577 -4.63 -7.97 -17.99
C TYR A 577 -5.54 -9.16 -17.76
N ARG A 578 -6.84 -8.93 -17.83
CA ARG A 578 -7.86 -9.97 -17.77
C ARG A 578 -8.83 -9.83 -18.93
N TYR A 579 -8.97 -10.86 -19.72
CA TYR A 579 -9.86 -10.93 -20.87
C TYR A 579 -10.80 -12.13 -20.76
N TYR A 580 -12.03 -12.01 -21.22
CA TYR A 580 -12.90 -13.16 -21.37
C TYR A 580 -12.48 -13.93 -22.63
N GLU A 581 -12.15 -15.23 -22.49
CA GLU A 581 -11.55 -16.03 -23.59
C GLU A 581 -12.40 -16.02 -24.85
N LYS A 582 -13.73 -16.16 -24.72
CA LYS A 582 -14.65 -16.20 -25.86
C LYS A 582 -14.63 -14.90 -26.67
N ASP A 583 -14.42 -13.76 -26.02
CA ASP A 583 -14.38 -12.46 -26.70
C ASP A 583 -13.13 -12.35 -27.56
N ILE A 584 -11.98 -12.81 -27.06
CA ILE A 584 -10.72 -12.86 -27.84
C ILE A 584 -10.89 -13.76 -29.05
N LEU A 585 -11.51 -14.93 -28.89
CA LEU A 585 -11.64 -15.92 -29.95
C LEU A 585 -12.66 -15.53 -31.02
N SER A 586 -13.71 -14.78 -30.63
CA SER A 586 -14.79 -14.37 -31.54
C SER A 586 -14.45 -13.15 -32.41
N SER A 587 -13.30 -12.50 -32.19
CA SER A 587 -12.90 -11.24 -32.85
C SER A 587 -13.92 -10.08 -32.69
N ALA A 588 -14.83 -10.16 -31.71
CA ALA A 588 -15.68 -9.06 -31.28
C ALA A 588 -14.85 -7.98 -30.58
N SER A 589 -15.41 -6.78 -30.38
CA SER A 589 -14.73 -5.74 -29.59
C SER A 589 -14.45 -6.27 -28.18
N VAL A 590 -13.16 -6.40 -27.85
CA VAL A 590 -12.73 -7.06 -26.62
C VAL A 590 -12.84 -6.06 -25.47
N SER A 591 -13.71 -6.32 -24.51
CA SER A 591 -13.72 -5.61 -23.22
C SER A 591 -12.67 -6.23 -22.31
N TYR A 592 -11.82 -5.40 -21.72
CA TYR A 592 -10.79 -5.85 -20.79
C TYR A 592 -10.76 -5.01 -19.53
N THR A 593 -10.26 -5.61 -18.46
CA THR A 593 -9.91 -4.88 -17.24
C THR A 593 -8.38 -4.83 -17.18
N HIS A 594 -7.83 -3.64 -17.32
CA HIS A 594 -6.41 -3.38 -17.07
C HIS A 594 -6.24 -3.18 -15.56
N LEU A 595 -5.52 -4.09 -14.94
CA LEU A 595 -5.13 -3.97 -13.56
C LEU A 595 -3.72 -3.38 -13.57
N ARG A 596 -3.62 -2.06 -13.42
CA ARG A 596 -2.33 -1.39 -13.27
C ARG A 596 -1.70 -1.85 -11.96
N ALA A 597 -0.83 -2.84 -12.02
CA ALA A 597 0.11 -3.10 -10.95
C ALA A 597 1.20 -2.03 -11.04
N HIS A 598 1.01 -0.90 -10.36
CA HIS A 598 2.02 0.16 -10.30
C HIS A 598 3.32 -0.25 -9.59
N GLU A 599 3.39 -1.48 -9.06
CA GLU A 599 4.56 -2.01 -8.36
C GLU A 599 5.61 -2.70 -9.24
N THR A 600 5.31 -2.97 -10.52
CA THR A 600 6.24 -3.72 -11.37
C THR A 600 7.41 -2.89 -11.92
N ARG A 601 7.40 -1.57 -11.80
CA ARG A 601 8.49 -0.71 -12.33
C ARG A 601 9.67 -0.49 -11.38
N SER A 602 9.55 -0.82 -10.10
CA SER A 602 10.65 -0.64 -9.13
C SER A 602 11.51 -1.90 -8.91
N ASN A 603 11.16 -3.04 -9.53
CA ASN A 603 11.84 -4.33 -9.34
C ASN A 603 12.29 -5.00 -10.66
N LEU A 604 12.42 -4.24 -11.73
CA LEU A 604 13.08 -4.69 -12.96
C LEU A 604 14.48 -4.11 -13.09
#